data_23ad6c39d5225fb797c70d2d59fc24a7
#
_entry.id   23ad6c39d5225fb797c70d2d59fc24a7
#
_cell.length_a   1.000
_cell.length_b   1.000
_cell.length_c   1.000
_cell.angle_alpha   90.00
_cell.angle_beta   90.00
_cell.angle_gamma   90.00
#
_symmetry.space_group_name_H-M   'P 1'
#
loop_
_entity.id
_entity.type
_entity.pdbx_description
1 polymer ?
#
loop_
_entity_poly.entity_id
_entity_poly.type
_entity_poly.pdbx_seq_one_letter_code
_entity_poly.pdbx_strand_id
1 'polypeptide(L)'
;MSIAESTTQPEAQALPVHTRAVIIGTGFSGLGMAIALQRQGVDFVILEKADEIGGTWRDNSYPGCACDVPSHLYSFSFEPKATWSKLFSPQPEILDYLKGVTEKYGLRRYIRFGSRVDRAHWDDSEYRWHVFTESGQEYVTQFLISGAGALHIPRLPVIQGMEEFHGAAFHSAQWDHSVDLAGKRVAVIGTGASAIQIVPELVRRDAGVTEVQLYQRTPPWVVPRPNSLLPDAVRKAFANVPGLRLAVRSGIYWGLEGLGYAMTQRPSLLRAVELVDKWNIRRSVRDKDLRRRLTPRYRAGCKRILYAANYYEGVANPKTTLITDRITRITPDGIVTDDGIEHPVDVIVWATGFHTIDSYTYIDVKGLRGEDLVDRWNREGVVAHRGIAVADMPNLFFLLGPNTGLGHTSVVFMIESQIHYVAEAIATVEKFGAQALAPSRSAQDQFNNELQDKLAGSVWNTGGCSSWYLDEHGVNRTLWSGMTWQYWRSTRSLRPAEYRFFGVGTGSRADRRAVTA
;
A
#
# COMPACT_ATOMS: atom_id res chain seq x y z
N MET A 1 -33.87 5.68 51.97
CA MET A 1 -33.14 5.95 50.73
C MET A 1 -32.56 4.65 50.25
N SER A 2 -33.23 3.99 49.34
CA SER A 2 -32.82 2.70 48.76
C SER A 2 -31.93 2.99 47.54
N ILE A 3 -30.71 2.51 47.60
CA ILE A 3 -29.78 2.59 46.46
C ILE A 3 -30.17 1.43 45.52
N ALA A 4 -30.69 1.76 44.35
CA ALA A 4 -30.95 0.80 43.31
C ALA A 4 -29.60 0.47 42.64
N GLU A 5 -29.11 -0.76 42.89
CA GLU A 5 -28.00 -1.35 42.11
C GLU A 5 -28.48 -1.57 40.68
N SER A 6 -27.87 -0.79 39.74
CA SER A 6 -28.02 -0.99 38.29
C SER A 6 -27.24 -2.24 37.91
N THR A 7 -27.89 -3.38 37.85
CA THR A 7 -27.36 -4.59 37.21
C THR A 7 -27.37 -4.37 35.69
N THR A 8 -26.24 -3.93 35.12
CA THR A 8 -25.98 -4.05 33.70
C THR A 8 -25.95 -5.54 33.35
N GLN A 9 -26.99 -6.02 32.66
CA GLN A 9 -26.95 -7.34 32.02
C GLN A 9 -25.78 -7.37 31.04
N PRO A 10 -24.98 -8.45 31.02
CA PRO A 10 -23.97 -8.60 29.98
C PRO A 10 -24.69 -8.65 28.61
N GLU A 11 -24.26 -7.79 27.69
CA GLU A 11 -24.72 -7.85 26.29
C GLU A 11 -24.52 -9.27 25.78
N ALA A 12 -25.59 -9.84 25.23
CA ALA A 12 -25.55 -11.19 24.69
C ALA A 12 -24.46 -11.24 23.61
N GLN A 13 -23.39 -11.97 23.87
CA GLN A 13 -22.29 -12.15 22.95
C GLN A 13 -22.84 -12.75 21.64
N ALA A 14 -22.63 -12.08 20.52
CA ALA A 14 -23.12 -12.56 19.24
C ALA A 14 -22.46 -13.92 18.91
N LEU A 15 -23.26 -14.86 18.40
CA LEU A 15 -22.74 -16.18 18.04
C LEU A 15 -21.63 -16.08 16.99
N PRO A 16 -20.58 -16.93 17.07
CA PRO A 16 -19.53 -16.99 16.07
C PRO A 16 -20.06 -17.27 14.66
N VAL A 17 -19.51 -16.57 13.67
CA VAL A 17 -19.80 -16.80 12.24
C VAL A 17 -18.76 -17.76 11.68
N HIS A 18 -19.20 -18.94 11.24
CA HIS A 18 -18.33 -19.92 10.60
C HIS A 18 -18.26 -19.70 9.10
N THR A 19 -17.05 -19.62 8.54
CA THR A 19 -16.81 -19.51 7.11
C THR A 19 -15.50 -20.21 6.75
N ARG A 20 -15.30 -20.54 5.49
CA ARG A 20 -14.07 -21.20 5.07
C ARG A 20 -12.90 -20.24 4.95
N ALA A 21 -13.12 -19.01 4.52
CA ALA A 21 -12.09 -17.99 4.44
C ALA A 21 -12.58 -16.64 4.96
N VAL A 22 -11.73 -15.94 5.70
CA VAL A 22 -11.87 -14.53 6.05
C VAL A 22 -10.86 -13.71 5.26
N ILE A 23 -11.34 -12.70 4.55
CA ILE A 23 -10.52 -11.71 3.84
C ILE A 23 -10.60 -10.39 4.59
N ILE A 24 -9.47 -9.77 4.90
CA ILE A 24 -9.42 -8.45 5.54
C ILE A 24 -9.19 -7.37 4.47
N GLY A 25 -10.12 -6.42 4.35
CA GLY A 25 -10.03 -5.25 3.48
C GLY A 25 -10.70 -5.41 2.12
N THR A 26 -11.17 -4.28 1.57
CA THR A 26 -11.91 -4.17 0.28
C THR A 26 -11.17 -3.33 -0.76
N GLY A 27 -9.85 -3.23 -0.68
CA GLY A 27 -9.00 -2.69 -1.75
C GLY A 27 -8.80 -3.68 -2.91
N PHE A 28 -7.89 -3.38 -3.84
CA PHE A 28 -7.52 -4.29 -4.93
C PHE A 28 -7.22 -5.72 -4.43
N SER A 29 -6.48 -5.84 -3.33
CA SER A 29 -6.10 -7.14 -2.76
C SER A 29 -7.31 -7.98 -2.39
N GLY A 30 -8.17 -7.46 -1.51
CA GLY A 30 -9.31 -8.22 -1.00
C GLY A 30 -10.37 -8.50 -2.06
N LEU A 31 -10.72 -7.51 -2.90
CA LEU A 31 -11.69 -7.71 -3.99
C LEU A 31 -11.17 -8.73 -5.01
N GLY A 32 -9.89 -8.66 -5.39
CA GLY A 32 -9.29 -9.63 -6.29
C GLY A 32 -9.28 -11.04 -5.73
N MET A 33 -8.96 -11.19 -4.42
CA MET A 33 -8.98 -12.49 -3.74
C MET A 33 -10.40 -13.06 -3.65
N ALA A 34 -11.38 -12.22 -3.32
CA ALA A 34 -12.78 -12.62 -3.27
C ALA A 34 -13.28 -13.19 -4.61
N ILE A 35 -12.91 -12.55 -5.73
CA ILE A 35 -13.24 -13.04 -7.07
C ILE A 35 -12.58 -14.40 -7.33
N ALA A 36 -11.34 -14.61 -6.89
CA ALA A 36 -10.65 -15.89 -7.07
C ALA A 36 -11.32 -17.00 -6.24
N LEU A 37 -11.65 -16.74 -4.97
CA LEU A 37 -12.36 -17.70 -4.12
C LEU A 37 -13.77 -18.03 -4.65
N GLN A 38 -14.50 -17.00 -5.12
CA GLN A 38 -15.82 -17.20 -5.75
C GLN A 38 -15.72 -18.14 -6.97
N ARG A 39 -14.69 -17.99 -7.82
CA ARG A 39 -14.44 -18.85 -8.97
C ARG A 39 -14.09 -20.29 -8.59
N GLN A 40 -13.50 -20.49 -7.41
CA GLN A 40 -13.20 -21.81 -6.86
C GLN A 40 -14.35 -22.45 -6.07
N GLY A 41 -15.45 -21.70 -5.84
CA GLY A 41 -16.57 -22.15 -5.01
C GLY A 41 -16.23 -22.23 -3.52
N VAL A 42 -15.20 -21.52 -3.06
CA VAL A 42 -14.82 -21.44 -1.66
C VAL A 42 -15.72 -20.41 -0.96
N ASP A 43 -16.34 -20.77 0.15
CA ASP A 43 -17.12 -19.85 0.99
C ASP A 43 -16.22 -18.85 1.69
N PHE A 44 -16.62 -17.58 1.74
CA PHE A 44 -15.82 -16.51 2.36
C PHE A 44 -16.67 -15.33 2.84
N VAL A 45 -16.06 -14.56 3.75
CA VAL A 45 -16.53 -13.23 4.15
C VAL A 45 -15.39 -12.22 4.02
N ILE A 46 -15.73 -10.97 3.72
CA ILE A 46 -14.77 -9.86 3.65
C ILE A 46 -15.08 -8.90 4.80
N LEU A 47 -14.08 -8.62 5.64
CA LEU A 47 -14.20 -7.68 6.76
C LEU A 47 -13.56 -6.34 6.35
N GLU A 48 -14.36 -5.29 6.32
CA GLU A 48 -13.92 -3.93 5.98
C GLU A 48 -14.16 -3.00 7.18
N LYS A 49 -13.12 -2.28 7.58
CA LYS A 49 -13.20 -1.35 8.72
C LYS A 49 -14.07 -0.11 8.48
N ALA A 50 -14.18 0.31 7.23
CA ALA A 50 -14.97 1.47 6.83
C ALA A 50 -16.39 1.10 6.42
N ASP A 51 -17.18 2.09 6.05
CA ASP A 51 -18.58 2.00 5.60
C ASP A 51 -18.72 1.79 4.08
N GLU A 52 -17.60 1.89 3.32
CA GLU A 52 -17.60 1.70 1.86
C GLU A 52 -16.32 0.98 1.41
N ILE A 53 -16.36 0.41 0.20
CA ILE A 53 -15.23 -0.29 -0.44
C ILE A 53 -14.16 0.69 -0.94
N GLY A 54 -12.96 0.19 -1.25
CA GLY A 54 -11.97 0.90 -2.07
C GLY A 54 -10.59 1.06 -1.45
N GLY A 55 -10.43 0.88 -0.11
CA GLY A 55 -9.14 0.98 0.57
C GLY A 55 -8.41 2.29 0.25
N THR A 56 -7.17 2.23 -0.22
CA THR A 56 -6.34 3.39 -0.58
C THR A 56 -7.07 4.41 -1.48
N TRP A 57 -7.90 3.95 -2.40
CA TRP A 57 -8.62 4.81 -3.34
C TRP A 57 -9.89 5.42 -2.78
N ARG A 58 -10.43 4.91 -1.68
CA ARG A 58 -11.44 5.56 -0.85
C ARG A 58 -10.79 6.61 0.07
N ASP A 59 -9.70 6.22 0.76
CA ASP A 59 -9.12 7.00 1.85
C ASP A 59 -8.34 8.24 1.36
N ASN A 60 -7.72 8.17 0.18
CA ASN A 60 -6.92 9.28 -0.36
C ASN A 60 -7.75 10.13 -1.32
N SER A 61 -8.50 11.08 -0.78
CA SER A 61 -9.39 11.97 -1.53
C SER A 61 -8.88 13.43 -1.64
N TYR A 62 -7.61 13.67 -1.32
CA TYR A 62 -6.99 14.99 -1.39
C TYR A 62 -6.99 15.56 -2.83
N PRO A 63 -6.98 16.90 -3.00
CA PRO A 63 -6.96 17.54 -4.32
C PRO A 63 -5.78 17.05 -5.18
N GLY A 64 -6.07 16.69 -6.42
CA GLY A 64 -5.07 16.19 -7.37
C GLY A 64 -4.67 14.72 -7.21
N CYS A 65 -5.30 13.98 -6.27
CA CYS A 65 -5.01 12.57 -6.06
C CYS A 65 -5.20 11.75 -7.34
N ALA A 66 -4.13 11.09 -7.78
CA ALA A 66 -4.11 10.27 -8.99
C ALA A 66 -3.06 9.16 -8.88
N CYS A 67 -3.23 8.11 -9.67
CA CYS A 67 -2.22 7.06 -9.78
C CYS A 67 -0.97 7.56 -10.50
N ASP A 68 0.19 7.09 -10.08
CA ASP A 68 1.49 7.32 -10.72
C ASP A 68 1.93 6.16 -11.64
N VAL A 69 1.05 5.18 -11.82
CA VAL A 69 1.19 4.08 -12.80
C VAL A 69 0.15 4.26 -13.90
N PRO A 70 0.50 4.03 -15.18
CA PRO A 70 -0.46 4.14 -16.27
C PRO A 70 -1.70 3.25 -16.08
N SER A 71 -2.88 3.83 -16.32
CA SER A 71 -4.19 3.27 -15.97
C SER A 71 -4.46 1.89 -16.58
N HIS A 72 -4.02 1.66 -17.83
CA HIS A 72 -4.18 0.36 -18.50
C HIS A 72 -3.38 -0.75 -17.82
N LEU A 73 -2.36 -0.43 -17.03
CA LEU A 73 -1.62 -1.40 -16.22
C LEU A 73 -2.12 -1.45 -14.77
N TYR A 74 -2.64 -0.32 -14.24
CA TYR A 74 -3.17 -0.24 -12.88
C TYR A 74 -4.65 -0.64 -12.83
N SER A 75 -4.94 -1.84 -13.29
CA SER A 75 -6.27 -2.48 -13.28
C SER A 75 -6.08 -3.99 -13.30
N PHE A 76 -7.09 -4.74 -12.88
CA PHE A 76 -7.07 -6.20 -12.99
C PHE A 76 -6.88 -6.63 -14.45
N SER A 77 -6.05 -7.66 -14.67
CA SER A 77 -5.79 -8.21 -16.00
C SER A 77 -7.01 -8.91 -16.57
N PHE A 78 -7.84 -9.48 -15.69
CA PHE A 78 -9.08 -10.18 -16.05
C PHE A 78 -10.31 -9.25 -16.14
N GLU A 79 -10.18 -7.96 -15.74
CA GLU A 79 -11.22 -6.94 -15.81
C GLU A 79 -10.67 -5.61 -16.34
N PRO A 80 -10.20 -5.56 -17.59
CA PRO A 80 -9.59 -4.36 -18.16
C PRO A 80 -10.65 -3.32 -18.53
N LYS A 81 -10.48 -2.06 -18.07
CA LYS A 81 -11.32 -0.93 -18.47
C LYS A 81 -10.77 -0.27 -19.75
N ALA A 82 -11.62 -0.06 -20.75
CA ALA A 82 -11.26 0.59 -22.01
C ALA A 82 -11.32 2.11 -21.96
N THR A 83 -12.17 2.66 -21.08
CA THR A 83 -12.65 4.05 -21.11
C THR A 83 -11.96 4.97 -20.11
N TRP A 84 -10.70 4.67 -19.76
CA TRP A 84 -9.94 5.56 -18.89
C TRP A 84 -9.86 6.98 -19.47
N SER A 85 -10.14 7.99 -18.65
CA SER A 85 -10.14 9.39 -19.08
C SER A 85 -8.74 9.93 -19.33
N LYS A 86 -7.73 9.43 -18.62
CA LYS A 86 -6.34 9.85 -18.68
C LYS A 86 -5.39 8.64 -18.70
N LEU A 87 -4.16 8.88 -19.15
CA LEU A 87 -3.10 7.86 -19.06
C LEU A 87 -2.79 7.50 -17.60
N PHE A 88 -2.91 8.47 -16.70
CA PHE A 88 -2.78 8.31 -15.25
C PHE A 88 -4.09 8.76 -14.60
N SER A 89 -4.92 7.83 -14.24
CA SER A 89 -6.29 8.11 -13.80
C SER A 89 -6.33 8.81 -12.44
N PRO A 90 -7.24 9.78 -12.27
CA PRO A 90 -7.52 10.39 -10.98
C PRO A 90 -8.21 9.39 -10.04
N GLN A 91 -8.09 9.66 -8.75
CA GLN A 91 -8.65 8.83 -7.67
C GLN A 91 -10.12 8.46 -7.86
N PRO A 92 -11.05 9.38 -8.18
CA PRO A 92 -12.45 9.03 -8.31
C PRO A 92 -12.70 7.97 -9.38
N GLU A 93 -11.97 8.04 -10.51
CA GLU A 93 -12.15 7.09 -11.61
C GLU A 93 -11.64 5.67 -11.25
N ILE A 94 -10.62 5.57 -10.38
CA ILE A 94 -10.12 4.29 -9.88
C ILE A 94 -11.08 3.71 -8.83
N LEU A 95 -11.62 4.56 -7.96
CA LEU A 95 -12.64 4.14 -6.99
C LEU A 95 -13.90 3.64 -7.71
N ASP A 96 -14.38 4.36 -8.73
CA ASP A 96 -15.50 3.95 -9.56
C ASP A 96 -15.24 2.62 -10.29
N TYR A 97 -14.00 2.40 -10.74
CA TYR A 97 -13.59 1.11 -11.30
C TYR A 97 -13.74 -0.02 -10.27
N LEU A 98 -13.26 0.17 -9.03
CA LEU A 98 -13.40 -0.84 -7.96
C LEU A 98 -14.87 -1.08 -7.59
N LYS A 99 -15.69 -0.02 -7.52
CA LYS A 99 -17.15 -0.13 -7.32
C LYS A 99 -17.79 -0.94 -8.44
N GLY A 100 -17.47 -0.62 -9.69
CA GLY A 100 -17.97 -1.38 -10.84
C GLY A 100 -17.57 -2.85 -10.85
N VAL A 101 -16.34 -3.17 -10.44
CA VAL A 101 -15.88 -4.55 -10.24
C VAL A 101 -16.68 -5.24 -9.14
N THR A 102 -16.87 -4.58 -8.00
CA THR A 102 -17.63 -5.11 -6.86
C THR A 102 -19.07 -5.46 -7.26
N GLU A 103 -19.75 -4.57 -7.97
CA GLU A 103 -21.10 -4.79 -8.48
C GLU A 103 -21.17 -5.91 -9.50
N LYS A 104 -20.27 -5.89 -10.51
CA LYS A 104 -20.25 -6.88 -11.58
C LYS A 104 -20.10 -8.32 -11.06
N TYR A 105 -19.27 -8.51 -10.03
CA TYR A 105 -19.06 -9.83 -9.43
C TYR A 105 -20.00 -10.11 -8.24
N GLY A 106 -20.92 -9.21 -7.91
CA GLY A 106 -21.89 -9.36 -6.83
C GLY A 106 -21.25 -9.52 -5.45
N LEU A 107 -20.09 -8.86 -5.21
CA LEU A 107 -19.29 -9.06 -4.00
C LEU A 107 -19.88 -8.39 -2.76
N ARG A 108 -20.73 -7.36 -2.91
CA ARG A 108 -21.23 -6.55 -1.79
C ARG A 108 -21.91 -7.39 -0.70
N ARG A 109 -22.59 -8.48 -1.07
CA ARG A 109 -23.25 -9.41 -0.12
C ARG A 109 -22.30 -10.14 0.83
N TYR A 110 -21.04 -10.30 0.44
CA TYR A 110 -20.01 -10.96 1.24
C TYR A 110 -19.26 -9.99 2.16
N ILE A 111 -19.47 -8.67 2.02
CA ILE A 111 -18.75 -7.65 2.78
C ILE A 111 -19.50 -7.35 4.08
N ARG A 112 -18.74 -7.26 5.16
CA ARG A 112 -19.17 -6.74 6.46
C ARG A 112 -18.44 -5.42 6.68
N PHE A 113 -19.15 -4.33 6.53
CA PHE A 113 -18.66 -2.97 6.78
C PHE A 113 -18.62 -2.68 8.28
N GLY A 114 -17.85 -1.67 8.71
CA GLY A 114 -17.66 -1.33 10.12
C GLY A 114 -17.00 -2.45 10.94
N SER A 115 -16.32 -3.38 10.26
CA SER A 115 -15.78 -4.61 10.87
C SER A 115 -14.25 -4.58 10.90
N ARG A 116 -13.70 -3.70 11.74
CA ARG A 116 -12.25 -3.64 11.95
C ARG A 116 -11.80 -4.86 12.76
N VAL A 117 -10.89 -5.62 12.19
CA VAL A 117 -10.26 -6.76 12.88
C VAL A 117 -9.19 -6.24 13.83
N ASP A 118 -9.24 -6.66 15.09
CA ASP A 118 -8.28 -6.31 16.14
C ASP A 118 -7.39 -7.47 16.55
N ARG A 119 -7.88 -8.73 16.46
CA ARG A 119 -7.10 -9.92 16.81
C ARG A 119 -7.49 -11.14 15.98
N ALA A 120 -6.52 -12.04 15.81
CA ALA A 120 -6.71 -13.32 15.13
C ALA A 120 -5.83 -14.38 15.79
N HIS A 121 -6.45 -15.36 16.44
CA HIS A 121 -5.76 -16.40 17.18
C HIS A 121 -6.03 -17.77 16.55
N TRP A 122 -4.96 -18.52 16.33
CA TRP A 122 -5.02 -19.88 15.80
C TRP A 122 -5.30 -20.90 16.91
N ASP A 123 -6.27 -21.78 16.69
CA ASP A 123 -6.52 -22.95 17.52
C ASP A 123 -5.85 -24.20 16.92
N ASP A 124 -4.88 -24.76 17.67
CA ASP A 124 -4.13 -25.94 17.23
C ASP A 124 -4.98 -27.21 17.18
N SER A 125 -6.04 -27.29 17.96
CA SER A 125 -6.91 -28.47 18.09
C SER A 125 -7.98 -28.51 17.00
N GLU A 126 -8.51 -27.36 16.62
CA GLU A 126 -9.54 -27.21 15.61
C GLU A 126 -8.97 -26.97 14.20
N TYR A 127 -7.69 -26.56 14.10
CA TYR A 127 -7.06 -26.07 12.87
C TYR A 127 -7.83 -24.90 12.28
N ARG A 128 -8.19 -23.91 13.11
CA ARG A 128 -9.00 -22.74 12.74
C ARG A 128 -8.43 -21.45 13.32
N TRP A 129 -8.67 -20.37 12.62
CA TRP A 129 -8.48 -19.01 13.11
C TRP A 129 -9.76 -18.52 13.78
N HIS A 130 -9.64 -17.98 14.97
CA HIS A 130 -10.64 -17.18 15.66
C HIS A 130 -10.32 -15.71 15.43
N VAL A 131 -11.10 -15.04 14.59
CA VAL A 131 -10.89 -13.67 14.16
C VAL A 131 -11.94 -12.79 14.82
N PHE A 132 -11.50 -11.77 15.55
CA PHE A 132 -12.37 -10.87 16.28
C PHE A 132 -12.31 -9.48 15.71
N THR A 133 -13.46 -8.82 15.68
CA THR A 133 -13.58 -7.41 15.35
C THR A 133 -13.63 -6.56 16.61
N GLU A 134 -13.34 -5.26 16.49
CA GLU A 134 -13.48 -4.29 17.60
C GLU A 134 -14.88 -4.27 18.22
N SER A 135 -15.91 -4.63 17.45
CA SER A 135 -17.30 -4.77 17.96
C SER A 135 -17.53 -6.06 18.75
N GLY A 136 -16.54 -6.93 18.89
CA GLY A 136 -16.66 -8.21 19.60
C GLY A 136 -17.24 -9.35 18.75
N GLN A 137 -17.58 -9.15 17.48
CA GLN A 137 -18.04 -10.23 16.60
C GLN A 137 -16.88 -11.18 16.30
N GLU A 138 -17.12 -12.47 16.49
CA GLU A 138 -16.17 -13.54 16.19
C GLU A 138 -16.47 -14.20 14.85
N TYR A 139 -15.40 -14.52 14.09
CA TYR A 139 -15.41 -15.32 12.87
C TYR A 139 -14.46 -16.50 13.02
N VAL A 140 -14.97 -17.73 12.86
CA VAL A 140 -14.17 -18.95 12.90
C VAL A 140 -13.91 -19.41 11.46
N THR A 141 -12.64 -19.49 11.08
CA THR A 141 -12.27 -19.71 9.68
C THR A 141 -11.06 -20.64 9.51
N GLN A 142 -11.01 -21.37 8.39
CA GLN A 142 -9.85 -22.19 8.04
C GLN A 142 -8.71 -21.35 7.45
N PHE A 143 -9.03 -20.35 6.65
CA PHE A 143 -8.04 -19.51 5.95
C PHE A 143 -8.23 -18.04 6.33
N LEU A 144 -7.15 -17.38 6.73
CA LEU A 144 -7.12 -15.96 7.00
C LEU A 144 -6.24 -15.25 5.97
N ILE A 145 -6.84 -14.29 5.23
CA ILE A 145 -6.16 -13.61 4.13
C ILE A 145 -6.16 -12.11 4.40
N SER A 146 -5.00 -11.55 4.71
CA SER A 146 -4.83 -10.12 4.93
C SER A 146 -4.64 -9.38 3.61
N GLY A 147 -5.66 -8.62 3.20
CA GLY A 147 -5.63 -7.65 2.12
C GLY A 147 -5.65 -6.21 2.63
N ALA A 148 -5.22 -5.97 3.86
CA ALA A 148 -5.29 -4.66 4.53
C ALA A 148 -4.46 -3.56 3.84
N GLY A 149 -3.42 -3.96 3.07
CA GLY A 149 -2.51 -3.04 2.38
C GLY A 149 -1.49 -2.39 3.33
N ALA A 150 -0.43 -1.81 2.76
CA ALA A 150 0.67 -1.19 3.52
C ALA A 150 0.56 0.34 3.65
N LEU A 151 -0.40 0.99 2.97
CA LEU A 151 -0.55 2.45 2.93
C LEU A 151 -1.93 2.87 3.47
N HIS A 152 -2.25 2.45 4.71
CA HIS A 152 -3.57 2.70 5.29
C HIS A 152 -3.52 3.30 6.71
N ILE A 153 -2.33 3.36 7.34
CA ILE A 153 -2.13 3.95 8.65
C ILE A 153 -1.27 5.20 8.51
N PRO A 154 -1.83 6.40 8.69
CA PRO A 154 -1.09 7.65 8.61
C PRO A 154 0.06 7.72 9.61
N ARG A 155 1.21 8.21 9.17
CA ARG A 155 2.36 8.47 10.04
C ARG A 155 2.45 9.96 10.35
N LEU A 156 2.08 10.34 11.55
CA LEU A 156 2.27 11.70 12.04
C LEU A 156 3.67 11.85 12.67
N PRO A 157 4.35 12.97 12.46
CA PRO A 157 5.60 13.26 13.18
C PRO A 157 5.30 13.55 14.65
N VAL A 158 6.27 13.34 15.53
CA VAL A 158 6.22 13.81 16.91
C VAL A 158 6.89 15.18 16.95
N ILE A 159 6.09 16.25 17.05
CA ILE A 159 6.56 17.63 17.13
C ILE A 159 5.90 18.27 18.35
N GLN A 160 6.67 18.98 19.16
CA GLN A 160 6.17 19.68 20.35
C GLN A 160 5.08 20.69 19.96
N GLY A 161 3.99 20.74 20.70
CA GLY A 161 2.90 21.72 20.56
C GLY A 161 1.89 21.39 19.43
N MET A 162 1.92 20.20 18.85
CA MET A 162 0.94 19.82 17.80
C MET A 162 -0.51 19.93 18.27
N GLU A 163 -0.74 19.63 19.55
CA GLU A 163 -2.04 19.68 20.22
C GLU A 163 -2.50 21.11 20.57
N GLU A 164 -1.58 22.08 20.52
CA GLU A 164 -1.86 23.49 20.82
C GLU A 164 -2.37 24.25 19.60
N PHE A 165 -2.26 23.70 18.40
CA PHE A 165 -2.62 24.38 17.15
C PHE A 165 -4.11 24.65 17.06
N HIS A 166 -4.49 25.93 16.88
CA HIS A 166 -5.89 26.36 16.82
C HIS A 166 -6.53 26.14 15.44
N GLY A 167 -5.73 26.02 14.38
CA GLY A 167 -6.20 25.81 13.02
C GLY A 167 -6.58 24.35 12.73
N ALA A 168 -7.02 24.07 11.52
CA ALA A 168 -7.28 22.71 11.09
C ALA A 168 -5.97 21.97 10.78
N ALA A 169 -5.82 20.74 11.27
CA ALA A 169 -4.65 19.90 11.00
C ALA A 169 -5.10 18.47 10.67
N PHE A 170 -4.75 17.98 9.48
CA PHE A 170 -5.14 16.63 9.05
C PHE A 170 -4.07 15.98 8.15
N HIS A 171 -4.06 14.65 8.15
CA HIS A 171 -3.20 13.88 7.26
C HIS A 171 -3.78 13.81 5.84
N SER A 172 -2.92 13.78 4.82
CA SER A 172 -3.36 13.71 3.41
C SER A 172 -4.31 12.54 3.11
N ALA A 173 -4.18 11.39 3.79
CA ALA A 173 -5.09 10.26 3.67
C ALA A 173 -6.38 10.39 4.49
N GLN A 174 -6.53 11.46 5.24
CA GLN A 174 -7.70 11.81 6.04
C GLN A 174 -8.08 13.26 5.73
N TRP A 175 -8.14 13.57 4.44
CA TRP A 175 -8.44 14.92 3.98
C TRP A 175 -9.81 15.38 4.48
N ASP A 176 -9.82 16.50 5.22
CA ASP A 176 -11.06 17.07 5.73
C ASP A 176 -11.68 18.02 4.69
N HIS A 177 -12.69 17.51 4.00
CA HIS A 177 -13.44 18.26 2.99
C HIS A 177 -14.37 19.33 3.57
N SER A 178 -14.57 19.37 4.88
CA SER A 178 -15.38 20.40 5.53
C SER A 178 -14.60 21.72 5.74
N VAL A 179 -13.27 21.66 5.66
CA VAL A 179 -12.39 22.83 5.83
C VAL A 179 -12.34 23.64 4.54
N ASP A 180 -12.89 24.86 4.58
CA ASP A 180 -12.72 25.82 3.49
C ASP A 180 -11.29 26.40 3.51
N LEU A 181 -10.57 26.21 2.42
CA LEU A 181 -9.20 26.70 2.24
C LEU A 181 -9.12 28.11 1.63
N ALA A 182 -10.24 28.67 1.18
CA ALA A 182 -10.26 30.02 0.60
C ALA A 182 -9.80 31.07 1.61
N GLY A 183 -8.87 31.92 1.20
CA GLY A 183 -8.29 32.95 2.06
C GLY A 183 -7.29 32.44 3.11
N LYS A 184 -6.99 31.14 3.16
CA LYS A 184 -6.12 30.51 4.16
C LYS A 184 -4.65 30.44 3.73
N ARG A 185 -3.76 30.44 4.72
CA ARG A 185 -2.34 30.07 4.62
C ARG A 185 -2.24 28.59 4.96
N VAL A 186 -1.79 27.78 4.00
CA VAL A 186 -1.77 26.32 4.13
C VAL A 186 -0.34 25.81 4.19
N ALA A 187 0.03 25.18 5.29
CA ALA A 187 1.28 24.43 5.40
C ALA A 187 1.12 23.01 4.84
N VAL A 188 1.99 22.60 3.93
CA VAL A 188 2.11 21.22 3.45
C VAL A 188 3.43 20.65 3.97
N ILE A 189 3.37 19.69 4.88
CA ILE A 189 4.56 19.13 5.50
C ILE A 189 4.94 17.81 4.82
N GLY A 190 6.04 17.84 4.08
CA GLY A 190 6.55 16.74 3.27
C GLY A 190 6.52 17.01 1.77
N THR A 191 7.31 16.22 1.03
CA THR A 191 7.48 16.31 -0.43
C THR A 191 7.35 14.95 -1.12
N GLY A 192 6.57 14.05 -0.51
CA GLY A 192 6.27 12.72 -1.08
C GLY A 192 5.19 12.77 -2.17
N ALA A 193 4.71 11.58 -2.55
CA ALA A 193 3.75 11.41 -3.65
C ALA A 193 2.46 12.23 -3.46
N SER A 194 1.96 12.38 -2.24
CA SER A 194 0.77 13.20 -1.97
C SER A 194 1.08 14.70 -2.12
N ALA A 195 2.18 15.18 -1.54
CA ALA A 195 2.51 16.61 -1.57
C ALA A 195 2.73 17.14 -2.99
N ILE A 196 3.38 16.35 -3.87
CA ILE A 196 3.61 16.78 -5.27
C ILE A 196 2.33 16.90 -6.09
N GLN A 197 1.23 16.31 -5.61
CA GLN A 197 -0.10 16.41 -6.23
C GLN A 197 -0.93 17.52 -5.56
N ILE A 198 -0.83 17.68 -4.25
CA ILE A 198 -1.57 18.69 -3.47
C ILE A 198 -1.11 20.12 -3.81
N VAL A 199 0.20 20.38 -3.77
CA VAL A 199 0.74 21.74 -3.92
C VAL A 199 0.30 22.43 -5.22
N PRO A 200 0.35 21.81 -6.39
CA PRO A 200 -0.14 22.44 -7.62
C PRO A 200 -1.63 22.76 -7.60
N GLU A 201 -2.45 21.96 -6.94
CA GLU A 201 -3.90 22.21 -6.87
C GLU A 201 -4.22 23.35 -5.89
N LEU A 202 -3.49 23.47 -4.78
CA LEU A 202 -3.69 24.57 -3.81
C LEU A 202 -3.36 25.94 -4.40
N VAL A 203 -2.38 26.06 -5.30
CA VAL A 203 -1.99 27.34 -5.91
C VAL A 203 -2.84 27.75 -7.12
N ARG A 204 -3.78 26.94 -7.55
CA ARG A 204 -4.74 27.29 -8.61
C ARG A 204 -5.59 28.48 -8.19
N ARG A 205 -6.04 29.26 -9.18
CA ARG A 205 -6.88 30.44 -8.90
C ARG A 205 -8.18 30.10 -8.19
N ASP A 206 -8.80 29.00 -8.63
CA ASP A 206 -10.08 28.51 -8.11
C ASP A 206 -10.01 27.88 -6.72
N ALA A 207 -8.81 27.53 -6.23
CA ALA A 207 -8.61 27.06 -4.87
C ALA A 207 -8.72 28.17 -3.81
N GLY A 208 -8.56 29.43 -4.21
CA GLY A 208 -8.71 30.58 -3.33
C GLY A 208 -7.66 30.73 -2.22
N VAL A 209 -6.69 29.81 -2.12
CA VAL A 209 -5.63 29.83 -1.09
C VAL A 209 -4.77 31.09 -1.21
N THR A 210 -4.46 31.73 -0.10
CA THR A 210 -3.64 32.94 -0.04
C THR A 210 -2.16 32.62 -0.16
N GLU A 211 -1.70 31.61 0.60
CA GLU A 211 -0.29 31.18 0.64
C GLU A 211 -0.21 29.67 0.85
N VAL A 212 0.79 29.04 0.23
CA VAL A 212 1.19 27.65 0.47
C VAL A 212 2.61 27.64 1.01
N GLN A 213 2.81 27.13 2.21
CA GLN A 213 4.12 26.91 2.82
C GLN A 213 4.49 25.44 2.66
N LEU A 214 5.46 25.13 1.79
CA LEU A 214 5.92 23.77 1.55
C LEU A 214 7.16 23.47 2.38
N TYR A 215 7.02 22.57 3.37
CA TYR A 215 8.13 22.14 4.24
C TYR A 215 8.86 20.95 3.63
N GLN A 216 10.12 21.15 3.26
CA GLN A 216 10.94 20.17 2.55
C GLN A 216 12.19 19.80 3.36
N ARG A 217 12.24 18.57 3.88
CA ARG A 217 13.48 18.02 4.45
C ARG A 217 14.46 17.56 3.35
N THR A 218 13.95 16.93 2.31
CA THR A 218 14.75 16.38 1.19
C THR A 218 13.96 16.49 -0.09
N PRO A 219 14.50 17.09 -1.17
CA PRO A 219 13.79 17.20 -2.45
C PRO A 219 13.61 15.81 -3.09
N PRO A 220 12.46 15.54 -3.73
CA PRO A 220 12.21 14.30 -4.47
C PRO A 220 12.70 14.41 -5.92
N TRP A 221 12.96 13.26 -6.57
CA TRP A 221 13.06 13.17 -8.04
C TRP A 221 11.66 13.14 -8.64
N VAL A 222 11.31 14.14 -9.49
CA VAL A 222 9.97 14.28 -10.07
C VAL A 222 10.04 14.34 -11.60
N VAL A 223 9.69 13.23 -12.23
CA VAL A 223 9.68 13.11 -13.69
C VAL A 223 8.37 13.68 -14.27
N PRO A 224 8.42 14.40 -15.39
CA PRO A 224 7.21 14.89 -16.05
C PRO A 224 6.28 13.75 -16.46
N ARG A 225 4.98 13.91 -16.23
CA ARG A 225 3.94 13.01 -16.75
C ARG A 225 2.89 13.78 -17.54
N PRO A 226 2.31 13.20 -18.61
CA PRO A 226 1.16 13.80 -19.26
C PRO A 226 -0.07 13.78 -18.34
N ASN A 227 -0.80 14.90 -18.30
CA ASN A 227 -2.03 15.05 -17.50
C ASN A 227 -3.26 15.40 -18.36
N SER A 228 -3.12 15.43 -19.67
CA SER A 228 -4.21 15.70 -20.61
C SER A 228 -5.21 14.53 -20.65
N LEU A 229 -6.46 14.86 -20.99
CA LEU A 229 -7.48 13.87 -21.30
C LEU A 229 -7.06 13.06 -22.54
N LEU A 230 -7.36 11.79 -22.54
CA LEU A 230 -7.22 10.95 -23.72
C LEU A 230 -8.29 11.37 -24.76
N PRO A 231 -7.89 11.63 -26.01
CA PRO A 231 -8.85 11.94 -27.08
C PRO A 231 -9.93 10.86 -27.21
N ASP A 232 -11.15 11.24 -27.56
CA ASP A 232 -12.27 10.31 -27.73
C ASP A 232 -11.96 9.23 -28.76
N ALA A 233 -11.27 9.58 -29.85
CA ALA A 233 -10.84 8.63 -30.87
C ALA A 233 -9.93 7.52 -30.26
N VAL A 234 -9.02 7.88 -29.35
CA VAL A 234 -8.13 6.94 -28.67
C VAL A 234 -8.94 6.03 -27.73
N ARG A 235 -9.87 6.61 -26.97
CA ARG A 235 -10.75 5.83 -26.08
C ARG A 235 -11.65 4.87 -26.86
N LYS A 236 -12.22 5.31 -27.99
CA LYS A 236 -12.97 4.46 -28.91
C LYS A 236 -12.11 3.35 -29.51
N ALA A 237 -10.86 3.65 -29.89
CA ALA A 237 -9.94 2.63 -30.37
C ALA A 237 -9.65 1.56 -29.32
N PHE A 238 -9.43 1.94 -28.07
CA PHE A 238 -9.29 0.97 -26.95
C PHE A 238 -10.53 0.11 -26.73
N ALA A 239 -11.72 0.64 -26.99
CA ALA A 239 -12.96 -0.12 -26.85
C ALA A 239 -13.18 -1.12 -27.99
N ASN A 240 -12.86 -0.70 -29.23
CA ASN A 240 -13.34 -1.39 -30.45
C ASN A 240 -12.24 -2.14 -31.21
N VAL A 241 -10.93 -1.82 -31.01
CA VAL A 241 -9.84 -2.51 -31.74
C VAL A 241 -9.39 -3.72 -30.92
N PRO A 242 -9.63 -4.96 -31.40
CA PRO A 242 -9.21 -6.16 -30.72
C PRO A 242 -7.69 -6.19 -30.48
N GLY A 243 -7.29 -6.60 -29.29
CA GLY A 243 -5.87 -6.74 -28.94
C GLY A 243 -5.13 -5.43 -28.61
N LEU A 244 -5.65 -4.24 -29.00
CA LEU A 244 -4.96 -2.97 -28.78
C LEU A 244 -4.68 -2.71 -27.28
N ARG A 245 -5.66 -2.96 -26.42
CA ARG A 245 -5.48 -2.81 -24.96
C ARG A 245 -4.39 -3.71 -24.41
N LEU A 246 -4.34 -4.97 -24.87
CA LEU A 246 -3.32 -5.93 -24.48
C LEU A 246 -1.93 -5.50 -24.96
N ALA A 247 -1.83 -5.04 -26.21
CA ALA A 247 -0.57 -4.56 -26.79
C ALA A 247 -0.03 -3.34 -26.00
N VAL A 248 -0.90 -2.35 -25.73
CA VAL A 248 -0.52 -1.15 -24.94
C VAL A 248 -0.18 -1.51 -23.50
N ARG A 249 -0.98 -2.37 -22.83
CA ARG A 249 -0.67 -2.86 -21.49
C ARG A 249 0.70 -3.55 -21.45
N SER A 250 0.98 -4.42 -22.44
CA SER A 250 2.26 -5.12 -22.56
C SER A 250 3.42 -4.16 -22.81
N GLY A 251 3.24 -3.16 -23.70
CA GLY A 251 4.26 -2.15 -23.96
C GLY A 251 4.60 -1.32 -22.71
N ILE A 252 3.59 -0.88 -21.96
CA ILE A 252 3.75 -0.18 -20.68
C ILE A 252 4.48 -1.07 -19.68
N TYR A 253 4.05 -2.33 -19.54
CA TYR A 253 4.64 -3.30 -18.63
C TYR A 253 6.14 -3.49 -18.89
N TRP A 254 6.54 -3.81 -20.13
CA TRP A 254 7.94 -4.04 -20.45
C TRP A 254 8.80 -2.76 -20.38
N GLY A 255 8.22 -1.60 -20.68
CA GLY A 255 8.90 -0.31 -20.48
C GLY A 255 9.23 -0.07 -18.99
N LEU A 256 8.27 -0.35 -18.09
CA LEU A 256 8.47 -0.22 -16.65
C LEU A 256 9.38 -1.31 -16.07
N GLU A 257 9.36 -2.54 -16.61
CA GLU A 257 10.34 -3.58 -16.26
C GLU A 257 11.76 -3.16 -16.62
N GLY A 258 11.96 -2.42 -17.72
CA GLY A 258 13.24 -1.81 -18.06
C GLY A 258 13.74 -0.83 -16.99
N LEU A 259 12.84 -0.04 -16.39
CA LEU A 259 13.16 0.80 -15.23
C LEU A 259 13.51 -0.03 -14.00
N GLY A 260 12.77 -1.12 -13.76
CA GLY A 260 13.06 -2.09 -12.71
C GLY A 260 14.45 -2.70 -12.84
N TYR A 261 14.87 -3.06 -14.07
CA TYR A 261 16.22 -3.52 -14.35
C TYR A 261 17.28 -2.46 -13.97
N ALA A 262 17.03 -1.19 -14.31
CA ALA A 262 17.91 -0.12 -13.93
C ALA A 262 18.03 0.02 -12.39
N MET A 263 16.91 -0.10 -11.67
CA MET A 263 16.90 0.04 -10.20
C MET A 263 17.60 -1.12 -9.48
N THR A 264 17.50 -2.34 -10.00
CA THR A 264 17.95 -3.55 -9.32
C THR A 264 19.33 -4.04 -9.79
N GLN A 265 19.64 -3.92 -11.08
CA GLN A 265 20.82 -4.52 -11.70
C GLN A 265 21.83 -3.50 -12.23
N ARG A 266 21.37 -2.32 -12.65
CA ARG A 266 22.21 -1.30 -13.29
C ARG A 266 21.87 0.13 -12.82
N PRO A 267 22.09 0.48 -11.53
CA PRO A 267 21.75 1.81 -11.00
C PRO A 267 22.38 2.99 -11.74
N SER A 268 23.47 2.76 -12.49
CA SER A 268 24.10 3.80 -13.32
C SER A 268 23.20 4.33 -14.43
N LEU A 269 22.24 3.54 -14.95
CA LEU A 269 21.28 3.95 -15.96
C LEU A 269 20.30 5.01 -15.44
N LEU A 270 20.09 5.07 -14.13
CA LEU A 270 19.19 6.05 -13.49
C LEU A 270 19.70 7.49 -13.63
N ARG A 271 20.96 7.72 -14.08
CA ARG A 271 21.45 9.04 -14.46
C ARG A 271 20.58 9.70 -15.56
N ALA A 272 19.97 8.90 -16.44
CA ALA A 272 19.06 9.42 -17.43
C ALA A 272 17.81 10.07 -16.77
N VAL A 273 17.26 9.42 -15.76
CA VAL A 273 16.14 9.97 -14.97
C VAL A 273 16.55 11.26 -14.26
N GLU A 274 17.75 11.30 -13.67
CA GLU A 274 18.29 12.49 -13.03
C GLU A 274 18.44 13.67 -14.00
N LEU A 275 18.88 13.40 -15.24
CA LEU A 275 18.99 14.41 -16.29
C LEU A 275 17.63 14.96 -16.73
N VAL A 276 16.64 14.07 -16.89
CA VAL A 276 15.26 14.47 -17.24
C VAL A 276 14.68 15.37 -16.15
N ASP A 277 14.84 15.00 -14.88
CA ASP A 277 14.32 15.81 -13.79
C ASP A 277 15.04 17.16 -13.67
N LYS A 278 16.38 17.18 -13.76
CA LYS A 278 17.16 18.44 -13.78
C LYS A 278 16.76 19.36 -14.94
N TRP A 279 16.46 18.79 -16.09
CA TRP A 279 15.90 19.55 -17.22
C TRP A 279 14.51 20.10 -16.88
N ASN A 280 13.65 19.30 -16.27
CA ASN A 280 12.32 19.71 -15.85
C ASN A 280 12.37 20.86 -14.83
N ILE A 281 13.23 20.77 -13.81
CA ILE A 281 13.47 21.84 -12.83
C ILE A 281 13.92 23.14 -13.55
N ARG A 282 14.89 23.03 -14.48
CA ARG A 282 15.40 24.21 -15.22
C ARG A 282 14.35 24.88 -16.08
N ARG A 283 13.44 24.09 -16.66
CA ARG A 283 12.36 24.60 -17.52
C ARG A 283 11.28 25.30 -16.68
N SER A 284 10.92 24.74 -15.53
CA SER A 284 9.78 25.20 -14.73
C SER A 284 10.15 26.27 -13.71
N VAL A 285 11.40 26.32 -13.24
CA VAL A 285 11.83 27.22 -12.16
C VAL A 285 12.88 28.19 -12.69
N ARG A 286 12.61 29.50 -12.64
CA ARG A 286 13.55 30.54 -13.11
C ARG A 286 14.60 30.91 -12.05
N ASP A 287 14.23 30.92 -10.78
CA ASP A 287 15.10 31.26 -9.66
C ASP A 287 16.20 30.22 -9.45
N LYS A 288 17.47 30.67 -9.38
CA LYS A 288 18.63 29.78 -9.28
C LYS A 288 18.77 29.15 -7.91
N ASP A 289 18.39 29.86 -6.85
CA ASP A 289 18.47 29.37 -5.48
C ASP A 289 17.39 28.31 -5.25
N LEU A 290 16.15 28.59 -5.68
CA LEU A 290 15.07 27.63 -5.63
C LEU A 290 15.41 26.36 -6.40
N ARG A 291 16.00 26.47 -7.61
CA ARG A 291 16.50 25.29 -8.36
C ARG A 291 17.49 24.46 -7.56
N ARG A 292 18.44 25.10 -6.86
CA ARG A 292 19.43 24.42 -6.04
C ARG A 292 18.76 23.65 -4.90
N ARG A 293 17.77 24.26 -4.21
CA ARG A 293 17.01 23.65 -3.12
C ARG A 293 16.11 22.49 -3.57
N LEU A 294 15.63 22.53 -4.80
CA LEU A 294 14.78 21.49 -5.40
C LEU A 294 15.55 20.35 -6.06
N THR A 295 16.87 20.45 -6.24
CA THR A 295 17.67 19.41 -6.88
C THR A 295 18.14 18.37 -5.88
N PRO A 296 17.73 17.08 -6.00
CA PRO A 296 18.19 16.02 -5.10
C PRO A 296 19.68 15.73 -5.22
N ARG A 297 20.29 15.29 -4.11
CA ARG A 297 21.73 14.95 -4.05
C ARG A 297 21.99 13.44 -3.95
N TYR A 298 20.93 12.63 -3.91
CA TYR A 298 21.00 11.17 -3.85
C TYR A 298 20.60 10.58 -5.21
N ARG A 299 20.92 9.29 -5.44
CA ARG A 299 20.62 8.59 -6.70
C ARG A 299 19.11 8.47 -6.93
N ALA A 300 18.65 8.79 -8.14
CA ALA A 300 17.26 8.54 -8.54
C ALA A 300 16.90 7.06 -8.30
N GLY A 301 15.69 6.81 -7.80
CA GLY A 301 15.22 5.46 -7.43
C GLY A 301 15.54 5.04 -6.00
N CYS A 302 16.49 5.67 -5.30
CA CYS A 302 16.73 5.39 -3.87
C CYS A 302 15.47 5.63 -3.02
N LYS A 303 14.74 6.71 -3.30
CA LYS A 303 13.32 6.89 -2.95
C LYS A 303 12.50 6.68 -4.19
N ARG A 304 11.18 6.47 -4.04
CA ARG A 304 10.27 6.37 -5.18
C ARG A 304 10.47 7.55 -6.14
N ILE A 305 10.69 7.26 -7.42
CA ILE A 305 10.65 8.27 -8.47
C ILE A 305 9.20 8.71 -8.61
N LEU A 306 8.95 10.00 -8.46
CA LEU A 306 7.60 10.57 -8.50
C LEU A 306 7.28 11.09 -9.90
N TYR A 307 6.00 11.15 -10.22
CA TYR A 307 5.50 11.60 -11.53
C TYR A 307 4.48 12.71 -11.35
N ALA A 308 4.77 13.90 -11.83
CA ALA A 308 3.85 15.03 -11.79
C ALA A 308 3.89 15.85 -13.09
N ALA A 309 2.77 16.49 -13.43
CA ALA A 309 2.69 17.35 -14.61
C ALA A 309 3.21 18.76 -14.33
N ASN A 310 2.94 19.30 -13.15
CA ASN A 310 3.02 20.71 -12.80
C ASN A 310 3.57 21.00 -11.39
N TYR A 311 4.28 20.04 -10.78
CA TYR A 311 4.80 20.21 -9.41
C TYR A 311 5.76 21.40 -9.30
N TYR A 312 6.75 21.48 -10.19
CA TYR A 312 7.75 22.53 -10.12
C TYR A 312 7.18 23.91 -10.45
N GLU A 313 6.18 23.98 -11.34
CA GLU A 313 5.40 25.20 -11.58
C GLU A 313 4.59 25.61 -10.34
N GLY A 314 4.02 24.63 -9.61
CA GLY A 314 3.34 24.86 -8.35
C GLY A 314 4.28 25.39 -7.26
N VAL A 315 5.48 24.83 -7.15
CA VAL A 315 6.49 25.31 -6.18
C VAL A 315 7.07 26.67 -6.58
N ALA A 316 7.20 26.95 -7.87
CA ALA A 316 7.67 28.25 -8.38
C ALA A 316 6.58 29.33 -8.41
N ASN A 317 5.35 29.00 -8.04
CA ASN A 317 4.24 29.96 -7.97
C ASN A 317 4.51 31.02 -6.89
N PRO A 318 4.22 32.31 -7.14
CA PRO A 318 4.41 33.37 -6.14
C PRO A 318 3.67 33.16 -4.81
N LYS A 319 2.62 32.33 -4.80
CA LYS A 319 1.91 31.94 -3.58
C LYS A 319 2.62 30.86 -2.77
N THR A 320 3.68 30.24 -3.29
CA THR A 320 4.38 29.13 -2.62
C THR A 320 5.69 29.61 -2.01
N THR A 321 5.83 29.39 -0.71
CA THR A 321 7.08 29.57 0.03
C THR A 321 7.69 28.18 0.33
N LEU A 322 8.90 27.90 -0.21
CA LEU A 322 9.63 26.67 0.11
C LEU A 322 10.46 26.86 1.37
N ILE A 323 10.15 26.12 2.43
CA ILE A 323 10.85 26.14 3.73
C ILE A 323 11.67 24.86 3.86
N THR A 324 12.98 24.98 4.07
CA THR A 324 13.91 23.84 4.21
C THR A 324 14.48 23.69 5.61
N ASP A 325 14.19 24.63 6.48
CA ASP A 325 14.61 24.66 7.86
C ASP A 325 13.79 23.65 8.67
N ARG A 326 14.41 23.08 9.69
CA ARG A 326 13.78 22.01 10.47
C ARG A 326 12.67 22.60 11.36
N ILE A 327 11.50 21.98 11.34
CA ILE A 327 10.42 22.31 12.30
C ILE A 327 10.87 21.91 13.71
N THR A 328 10.79 22.85 14.65
CA THR A 328 11.15 22.62 16.06
C THR A 328 9.92 22.48 16.93
N ARG A 329 8.86 23.27 16.68
CA ARG A 329 7.59 23.19 17.40
C ARG A 329 6.43 23.76 16.58
N ILE A 330 5.23 23.39 16.97
CA ILE A 330 3.97 23.99 16.52
C ILE A 330 3.53 24.97 17.62
N THR A 331 2.97 26.10 17.23
CA THR A 331 2.36 27.07 18.11
C THR A 331 0.85 27.14 17.86
N PRO A 332 0.06 27.83 18.69
CA PRO A 332 -1.36 28.02 18.42
C PRO A 332 -1.68 28.57 17.02
N ASP A 333 -0.82 29.39 16.44
CA ASP A 333 -1.08 30.14 15.21
C ASP A 333 -0.05 29.86 14.08
N GLY A 334 0.92 28.95 14.31
CA GLY A 334 1.98 28.75 13.32
C GLY A 334 2.95 27.60 13.55
N ILE A 335 4.02 27.62 12.77
CA ILE A 335 5.11 26.63 12.79
C ILE A 335 6.43 27.36 13.01
N VAL A 336 7.20 26.96 14.04
CA VAL A 336 8.52 27.51 14.32
C VAL A 336 9.60 26.58 13.75
N THR A 337 10.54 27.17 13.04
CA THR A 337 11.71 26.50 12.46
C THR A 337 12.97 26.71 13.32
N ASP A 338 14.05 25.98 13.04
CA ASP A 338 15.29 25.99 13.84
C ASP A 338 16.13 27.27 13.66
N ASP A 339 15.80 28.12 12.69
CA ASP A 339 16.30 29.49 12.57
C ASP A 339 15.59 30.47 13.52
N GLY A 340 14.60 30.01 14.32
CA GLY A 340 13.83 30.79 15.28
C GLY A 340 12.65 31.58 14.65
N ILE A 341 12.41 31.43 13.36
CA ILE A 341 11.32 32.10 12.66
C ILE A 341 10.01 31.35 12.91
N GLU A 342 8.97 32.07 13.27
CA GLU A 342 7.59 31.61 13.31
C GLU A 342 6.90 31.91 11.98
N HIS A 343 6.36 30.87 11.35
CA HIS A 343 5.61 30.93 10.11
C HIS A 343 4.11 30.80 10.41
N PRO A 344 3.34 31.90 10.37
CA PRO A 344 1.92 31.83 10.64
C PRO A 344 1.18 31.02 9.60
N VAL A 345 0.31 30.09 10.05
CA VAL A 345 -0.51 29.21 9.17
C VAL A 345 -1.91 29.05 9.75
N ASP A 346 -2.88 28.79 8.88
CA ASP A 346 -4.27 28.57 9.27
C ASP A 346 -4.68 27.09 9.14
N VAL A 347 -3.94 26.32 8.30
CA VAL A 347 -4.18 24.90 8.08
C VAL A 347 -2.86 24.16 7.93
N ILE A 348 -2.74 22.97 8.56
CA ILE A 348 -1.60 22.07 8.41
C ILE A 348 -2.04 20.78 7.72
N VAL A 349 -1.43 20.49 6.57
CA VAL A 349 -1.60 19.22 5.84
C VAL A 349 -0.38 18.33 6.05
N TRP A 350 -0.55 17.25 6.78
CA TRP A 350 0.49 16.25 7.01
C TRP A 350 0.62 15.33 5.79
N ALA A 351 1.56 15.60 4.90
CA ALA A 351 1.93 14.74 3.78
C ALA A 351 3.16 13.87 4.14
N THR A 352 3.14 13.32 5.36
CA THR A 352 4.28 12.69 6.04
C THR A 352 4.37 11.19 5.83
N GLY A 353 3.47 10.60 5.04
CA GLY A 353 3.46 9.20 4.64
C GLY A 353 2.77 8.29 5.64
N PHE A 354 3.14 7.00 5.62
CA PHE A 354 2.41 5.93 6.30
C PHE A 354 3.35 5.05 7.12
N HIS A 355 2.78 4.35 8.09
CA HIS A 355 3.38 3.18 8.71
C HIS A 355 3.33 2.03 7.72
N THR A 356 4.47 1.63 7.16
CA THR A 356 4.51 0.64 6.07
C THR A 356 5.07 -0.71 6.50
N ILE A 357 6.15 -0.70 7.28
CA ILE A 357 6.78 -1.93 7.80
C ILE A 357 6.00 -2.45 9.02
N ASP A 358 5.55 -1.55 9.86
CA ASP A 358 4.81 -1.79 11.08
C ASP A 358 3.28 -1.83 10.90
N SER A 359 2.77 -1.64 9.67
CA SER A 359 1.32 -1.69 9.39
C SER A 359 0.67 -3.05 9.70
N TYR A 360 1.47 -4.11 9.75
CA TYR A 360 1.00 -5.46 10.09
C TYR A 360 0.85 -5.70 11.59
N THR A 361 1.40 -4.82 12.44
CA THR A 361 1.43 -4.96 13.89
C THR A 361 0.18 -4.43 14.59
N TYR A 362 -0.78 -3.89 13.84
CA TYR A 362 -2.03 -3.35 14.40
C TYR A 362 -3.13 -4.38 14.62
N ILE A 363 -2.85 -5.65 14.33
CA ILE A 363 -3.71 -6.79 14.63
C ILE A 363 -2.91 -7.73 15.53
N ASP A 364 -3.47 -8.11 16.68
CA ASP A 364 -2.89 -9.15 17.55
C ASP A 364 -3.04 -10.50 16.86
N VAL A 365 -1.94 -11.07 16.34
CA VAL A 365 -1.94 -12.32 15.60
C VAL A 365 -1.13 -13.37 16.37
N LYS A 366 -1.80 -14.45 16.79
CA LYS A 366 -1.16 -15.59 17.46
C LYS A 366 -1.33 -16.86 16.64
N GLY A 367 -0.19 -17.46 16.27
CA GLY A 367 -0.11 -18.67 15.48
C GLY A 367 0.02 -19.95 16.32
N LEU A 368 0.74 -20.93 15.76
CA LEU A 368 0.98 -22.23 16.42
C LEU A 368 1.50 -22.05 17.84
N ARG A 369 0.90 -22.77 18.79
CA ARG A 369 1.28 -22.77 20.23
C ARG A 369 1.25 -21.38 20.87
N GLY A 370 0.43 -20.46 20.34
CA GLY A 370 0.33 -19.09 20.83
C GLY A 370 1.51 -18.19 20.44
N GLU A 371 2.34 -18.58 19.46
CA GLU A 371 3.43 -17.73 18.93
C GLU A 371 2.89 -16.39 18.47
N ASP A 372 3.34 -15.31 19.10
CA ASP A 372 2.94 -13.95 18.75
C ASP A 372 3.74 -13.45 17.55
N LEU A 373 3.02 -13.10 16.47
CA LEU A 373 3.64 -12.66 15.22
C LEU A 373 4.31 -11.29 15.37
N VAL A 374 3.70 -10.38 16.12
CA VAL A 374 4.20 -9.01 16.31
C VAL A 374 5.48 -9.06 17.14
N ASP A 375 5.48 -9.79 18.25
CA ASP A 375 6.65 -9.96 19.09
C ASP A 375 7.81 -10.60 18.33
N ARG A 376 7.50 -11.60 17.47
CA ARG A 376 8.51 -12.23 16.64
C ARG A 376 9.08 -11.24 15.60
N TRP A 377 8.25 -10.51 14.92
CA TRP A 377 8.70 -9.53 13.93
C TRP A 377 9.47 -8.36 14.55
N ASN A 378 9.15 -7.96 15.78
CA ASN A 378 9.94 -6.99 16.54
C ASN A 378 11.35 -7.51 16.87
N ARG A 379 11.51 -8.82 17.13
CA ARG A 379 12.82 -9.43 17.42
C ARG A 379 13.65 -9.75 16.18
N GLU A 380 13.00 -10.30 15.15
CA GLU A 380 13.68 -10.92 13.97
C GLU A 380 13.59 -10.03 12.72
N GLY A 381 12.78 -8.97 12.77
CA GLY A 381 12.38 -8.16 11.62
C GLY A 381 11.20 -8.76 10.87
N VAL A 382 10.51 -7.91 10.10
CA VAL A 382 9.32 -8.29 9.34
C VAL A 382 9.72 -9.13 8.12
N VAL A 383 9.41 -10.43 8.15
CA VAL A 383 9.75 -11.41 7.10
C VAL A 383 8.58 -12.32 6.78
N ALA A 384 8.50 -12.77 5.52
CA ALA A 384 7.53 -13.75 5.07
C ALA A 384 8.11 -14.59 3.93
N HIS A 385 7.64 -15.83 3.76
CA HIS A 385 7.98 -16.64 2.61
C HIS A 385 7.25 -16.10 1.37
N ARG A 386 8.01 -15.70 0.34
CA ARG A 386 7.51 -15.03 -0.88
C ARG A 386 6.69 -13.75 -0.63
N GLY A 387 6.78 -13.18 0.60
CA GLY A 387 5.93 -12.07 1.01
C GLY A 387 4.45 -12.43 1.15
N ILE A 388 4.11 -13.72 1.24
CA ILE A 388 2.73 -14.21 1.23
C ILE A 388 2.40 -14.96 2.52
N ALA A 389 3.23 -15.91 2.95
CA ALA A 389 2.95 -16.77 4.09
C ALA A 389 4.08 -16.69 5.13
N VAL A 390 3.77 -16.98 6.39
CA VAL A 390 4.73 -16.87 7.49
C VAL A 390 4.85 -18.22 8.20
N ALA A 391 6.09 -18.61 8.51
CA ALA A 391 6.35 -19.84 9.26
C ALA A 391 5.63 -19.82 10.61
N ASP A 392 5.07 -20.96 11.00
CA ASP A 392 4.30 -21.15 12.24
C ASP A 392 3.00 -20.33 12.34
N MET A 393 2.54 -19.75 11.21
CA MET A 393 1.24 -19.09 11.04
C MET A 393 0.41 -19.88 10.01
N PRO A 394 -0.27 -20.98 10.43
CA PRO A 394 -0.95 -21.85 9.48
C PRO A 394 -2.08 -21.14 8.75
N ASN A 395 -2.19 -21.33 7.43
CA ASN A 395 -3.25 -20.77 6.60
C ASN A 395 -3.42 -19.23 6.70
N LEU A 396 -2.40 -18.52 7.21
CA LEU A 396 -2.35 -17.05 7.18
C LEU A 396 -1.60 -16.60 5.93
N PHE A 397 -2.24 -15.74 5.15
CA PHE A 397 -1.68 -15.19 3.92
C PHE A 397 -1.76 -13.67 3.89
N PHE A 398 -0.72 -13.04 3.36
CA PHE A 398 -0.66 -11.60 3.11
C PHE A 398 -0.70 -11.32 1.62
N LEU A 399 -1.52 -10.38 1.21
CA LEU A 399 -1.49 -9.77 -0.11
C LEU A 399 -0.83 -8.40 0.00
N LEU A 400 0.21 -8.16 -0.76
CA LEU A 400 1.20 -7.08 -0.58
C LEU A 400 1.90 -7.15 0.79
N GLY A 401 2.27 -8.34 1.21
CA GLY A 401 3.05 -8.56 2.42
C GLY A 401 4.53 -8.13 2.28
N PRO A 402 5.37 -8.46 3.26
CA PRO A 402 6.77 -8.03 3.31
C PRO A 402 7.53 -8.31 2.02
N ASN A 403 8.38 -7.36 1.60
CA ASN A 403 9.22 -7.47 0.40
C ASN A 403 8.47 -7.73 -0.91
N THR A 404 7.25 -7.23 -1.06
CA THR A 404 6.47 -7.31 -2.30
C THR A 404 6.11 -5.95 -2.89
N GLY A 405 6.53 -4.86 -2.23
CA GLY A 405 6.42 -3.51 -2.76
C GLY A 405 7.29 -3.30 -4.00
N LEU A 406 6.91 -2.35 -4.84
CA LEU A 406 7.58 -2.05 -6.10
C LEU A 406 7.97 -0.58 -6.21
N GLY A 407 9.17 -0.32 -6.74
CA GLY A 407 9.62 1.04 -7.06
C GLY A 407 9.29 1.51 -8.48
N HIS A 408 8.86 0.63 -9.39
CA HIS A 408 8.89 0.89 -10.83
C HIS A 408 7.60 0.56 -11.60
N THR A 409 6.75 -0.36 -11.12
CA THR A 409 5.58 -0.81 -11.89
C THR A 409 4.34 -1.01 -10.99
N SER A 410 3.30 -1.64 -11.52
CA SER A 410 2.00 -1.80 -10.85
C SER A 410 2.02 -2.87 -9.77
N VAL A 411 1.65 -2.50 -8.55
CA VAL A 411 1.44 -3.45 -7.46
C VAL A 411 0.26 -4.41 -7.73
N VAL A 412 -0.67 -4.06 -8.63
CA VAL A 412 -1.78 -4.94 -9.02
C VAL A 412 -1.26 -6.22 -9.65
N PHE A 413 -0.14 -6.17 -10.38
CA PHE A 413 0.51 -7.35 -10.93
C PHE A 413 1.01 -8.31 -9.82
N MET A 414 1.59 -7.74 -8.75
CA MET A 414 2.02 -8.52 -7.57
C MET A 414 0.82 -9.13 -6.85
N ILE A 415 -0.24 -8.33 -6.67
CA ILE A 415 -1.50 -8.79 -6.06
C ILE A 415 -2.07 -9.98 -6.83
N GLU A 416 -2.18 -9.91 -8.16
CA GLU A 416 -2.70 -11.01 -8.99
C GLU A 416 -1.85 -12.28 -8.88
N SER A 417 -0.52 -12.11 -8.82
CA SER A 417 0.42 -13.23 -8.63
C SER A 417 0.24 -13.90 -7.26
N GLN A 418 0.02 -13.11 -6.22
CA GLN A 418 -0.23 -13.57 -4.85
C GLN A 418 -1.60 -14.23 -4.70
N ILE A 419 -2.64 -13.64 -5.29
CA ILE A 419 -3.99 -14.22 -5.33
C ILE A 419 -3.95 -15.62 -5.95
N HIS A 420 -3.25 -15.78 -7.07
CA HIS A 420 -3.08 -17.09 -7.70
C HIS A 420 -2.40 -18.07 -6.75
N TYR A 421 -1.33 -17.65 -6.07
CA TYR A 421 -0.59 -18.51 -5.15
C TYR A 421 -1.42 -18.93 -3.93
N VAL A 422 -2.19 -18.00 -3.34
CA VAL A 422 -3.09 -18.30 -2.21
C VAL A 422 -4.20 -19.25 -2.63
N ALA A 423 -4.80 -19.03 -3.82
CA ALA A 423 -5.81 -19.92 -4.38
C ALA A 423 -5.28 -21.35 -4.60
N GLU A 424 -4.03 -21.48 -5.06
CA GLU A 424 -3.36 -22.78 -5.19
C GLU A 424 -3.00 -23.39 -3.83
N ALA A 425 -2.63 -22.59 -2.83
CA ALA A 425 -2.38 -23.06 -1.48
C ALA A 425 -3.63 -23.69 -0.86
N ILE A 426 -4.79 -23.05 -1.02
CA ILE A 426 -6.09 -23.58 -0.58
C ILE A 426 -6.40 -24.92 -1.27
N ALA A 427 -6.26 -24.98 -2.59
CA ALA A 427 -6.47 -26.22 -3.35
C ALA A 427 -5.47 -27.32 -2.96
N THR A 428 -4.24 -26.94 -2.59
CA THR A 428 -3.22 -27.90 -2.15
C THR A 428 -3.55 -28.50 -0.79
N VAL A 429 -4.07 -27.72 0.16
CA VAL A 429 -4.57 -28.23 1.45
C VAL A 429 -5.63 -29.31 1.23
N GLU A 430 -6.59 -29.05 0.34
CA GLU A 430 -7.62 -30.03 -0.05
C GLU A 430 -7.04 -31.27 -0.67
N LYS A 431 -6.17 -31.11 -1.67
CA LYS A 431 -5.54 -32.21 -2.39
C LYS A 431 -4.77 -33.16 -1.48
N PHE A 432 -4.11 -32.62 -0.44
CA PHE A 432 -3.36 -33.43 0.52
C PHE A 432 -4.22 -33.97 1.68
N GLY A 433 -5.52 -33.68 1.69
CA GLY A 433 -6.41 -34.04 2.81
C GLY A 433 -5.96 -33.44 4.14
N ALA A 434 -5.28 -32.31 4.09
CA ALA A 434 -4.78 -31.58 5.24
C ALA A 434 -5.81 -30.55 5.74
N GLN A 435 -5.66 -30.10 6.99
CA GLN A 435 -6.44 -29.00 7.54
C GLN A 435 -5.74 -27.65 7.34
N ALA A 436 -4.40 -27.66 7.37
CA ALA A 436 -3.64 -26.42 7.22
C ALA A 436 -2.25 -26.66 6.62
N LEU A 437 -1.63 -25.57 6.15
CA LEU A 437 -0.23 -25.50 5.75
C LEU A 437 0.42 -24.22 6.27
N ALA A 438 1.73 -24.30 6.55
CA ALA A 438 2.58 -23.13 6.78
C ALA A 438 3.95 -23.37 6.14
N PRO A 439 4.68 -22.35 5.65
CA PRO A 439 6.03 -22.56 5.19
C PRO A 439 6.92 -23.09 6.33
N SER A 440 7.91 -23.93 5.99
CA SER A 440 8.94 -24.28 6.95
C SER A 440 9.82 -23.07 7.28
N ARG A 441 10.35 -22.98 8.50
CA ARG A 441 11.28 -21.90 8.87
C ARG A 441 12.47 -21.87 7.91
N SER A 442 13.05 -23.02 7.60
CA SER A 442 14.19 -23.11 6.69
C SER A 442 13.89 -22.55 5.30
N ALA A 443 12.72 -22.85 4.73
CA ALA A 443 12.32 -22.32 3.42
C ALA A 443 12.09 -20.81 3.46
N GLN A 444 11.49 -20.29 4.53
CA GLN A 444 11.31 -18.86 4.73
C GLN A 444 12.65 -18.14 4.87
N ASP A 445 13.56 -18.66 5.69
CA ASP A 445 14.87 -18.06 5.95
C ASP A 445 15.74 -18.08 4.70
N GLN A 446 15.78 -19.21 3.98
CA GLN A 446 16.49 -19.30 2.70
C GLN A 446 15.98 -18.26 1.70
N PHE A 447 14.64 -18.15 1.56
CA PHE A 447 14.03 -17.17 0.64
C PHE A 447 14.43 -15.74 1.00
N ASN A 448 14.38 -15.39 2.31
CA ASN A 448 14.70 -14.03 2.75
C ASN A 448 16.19 -13.71 2.62
N ASN A 449 17.09 -14.65 2.90
CA ASN A 449 18.53 -14.47 2.70
C ASN A 449 18.86 -14.22 1.23
N GLU A 450 18.37 -15.05 0.31
CA GLU A 450 18.55 -14.86 -1.14
C GLU A 450 18.00 -13.53 -1.64
N LEU A 451 16.88 -13.07 -1.04
CA LEU A 451 16.26 -11.79 -1.38
C LEU A 451 17.13 -10.61 -0.90
N GLN A 452 17.65 -10.65 0.33
CA GLN A 452 18.53 -9.60 0.85
C GLN A 452 19.85 -9.51 0.09
N ASP A 453 20.44 -10.64 -0.30
CA ASP A 453 21.64 -10.68 -1.14
C ASP A 453 21.42 -9.94 -2.47
N LYS A 454 20.25 -10.14 -3.10
CA LYS A 454 19.88 -9.43 -4.34
C LYS A 454 19.60 -7.93 -4.10
N LEU A 455 19.05 -7.56 -2.94
CA LEU A 455 18.78 -6.17 -2.58
C LEU A 455 20.04 -5.38 -2.27
N ALA A 456 21.10 -6.02 -1.78
CA ALA A 456 22.34 -5.36 -1.37
C ALA A 456 22.95 -4.46 -2.46
N GLY A 457 22.89 -4.88 -3.73
CA GLY A 457 23.39 -4.11 -4.88
C GLY A 457 22.37 -3.15 -5.51
N SER A 458 21.13 -3.15 -5.05
CA SER A 458 20.07 -2.29 -5.61
C SER A 458 20.27 -0.81 -5.27
N VAL A 459 19.65 0.06 -6.04
CA VAL A 459 19.66 1.51 -5.78
C VAL A 459 19.02 1.87 -4.44
N TRP A 460 18.12 1.05 -3.93
CA TRP A 460 17.43 1.29 -2.66
C TRP A 460 18.37 1.20 -1.47
N ASN A 461 19.38 0.32 -1.55
CA ASN A 461 20.39 0.13 -0.50
C ASN A 461 21.64 0.97 -0.75
N THR A 462 21.99 1.26 -2.02
CA THR A 462 23.25 1.93 -2.40
C THR A 462 23.09 3.39 -2.81
N GLY A 463 21.86 3.90 -2.92
CA GLY A 463 21.56 5.21 -3.51
C GLY A 463 21.84 6.43 -2.64
N GLY A 464 22.24 6.25 -1.37
CA GLY A 464 22.68 7.34 -0.49
C GLY A 464 21.53 8.22 0.04
N CYS A 465 20.34 7.65 0.29
CA CYS A 465 19.21 8.34 0.90
C CYS A 465 18.70 7.60 2.15
N SER A 466 18.03 8.33 3.04
CA SER A 466 17.15 7.73 4.05
C SER A 466 15.75 7.50 3.45
N SER A 467 15.28 6.27 3.44
CA SER A 467 14.01 5.86 2.84
C SER A 467 13.23 4.97 3.79
N TRP A 468 11.90 5.05 3.73
CA TRP A 468 11.00 4.17 4.46
C TRP A 468 11.01 2.70 3.95
N TYR A 469 11.78 2.43 2.91
CA TYR A 469 12.02 1.07 2.43
C TYR A 469 12.87 0.23 3.38
N LEU A 470 13.70 0.90 4.18
CA LEU A 470 14.63 0.28 5.11
C LEU A 470 14.09 0.38 6.54
N ASP A 471 14.27 -0.69 7.32
CA ASP A 471 14.03 -0.67 8.76
C ASP A 471 15.13 0.13 9.51
N GLU A 472 15.04 0.20 10.83
CA GLU A 472 16.01 0.91 11.68
C GLU A 472 17.43 0.32 11.62
N HIS A 473 17.56 -0.94 11.20
CA HIS A 473 18.83 -1.63 11.01
C HIS A 473 19.37 -1.51 9.58
N GLY A 474 18.69 -0.77 8.70
CA GLY A 474 19.07 -0.58 7.30
C GLY A 474 18.74 -1.77 6.40
N VAL A 475 17.91 -2.71 6.85
CA VAL A 475 17.47 -3.87 6.06
C VAL A 475 16.22 -3.50 5.25
N ASN A 476 16.20 -3.84 3.97
CA ASN A 476 15.04 -3.57 3.12
C ASN A 476 13.93 -4.60 3.36
N ARG A 477 12.88 -4.21 4.07
CA ARG A 477 11.72 -5.06 4.39
C ARG A 477 10.53 -4.82 3.48
N THR A 478 10.63 -3.89 2.53
CA THR A 478 9.49 -3.41 1.76
C THR A 478 9.48 -3.89 0.32
N LEU A 479 10.62 -3.83 -0.37
CA LEU A 479 10.67 -3.96 -1.82
C LEU A 479 11.07 -5.36 -2.30
N TRP A 480 10.50 -5.75 -3.44
CA TRP A 480 10.92 -6.92 -4.20
C TRP A 480 12.25 -6.66 -4.91
N SER A 481 13.14 -7.65 -4.91
CA SER A 481 14.54 -7.51 -5.37
C SER A 481 14.77 -7.68 -6.87
N GLY A 482 13.72 -7.93 -7.65
CA GLY A 482 13.87 -8.30 -9.06
C GLY A 482 12.75 -7.79 -9.96
N MET A 483 12.70 -8.34 -11.17
CA MET A 483 11.62 -8.10 -12.11
C MET A 483 10.32 -8.75 -11.65
N THR A 484 9.17 -8.15 -11.96
CA THR A 484 7.88 -8.70 -11.53
C THR A 484 7.54 -10.01 -12.23
N TRP A 485 7.99 -10.24 -13.46
CA TRP A 485 7.83 -11.54 -14.12
C TRP A 485 8.57 -12.68 -13.40
N GLN A 486 9.70 -12.40 -12.72
CA GLN A 486 10.40 -13.36 -11.87
C GLN A 486 9.57 -13.75 -10.65
N TYR A 487 8.92 -12.74 -10.03
CA TYR A 487 7.99 -12.97 -8.94
C TYR A 487 6.81 -13.83 -9.39
N TRP A 488 6.14 -13.43 -10.49
CA TRP A 488 5.06 -14.19 -11.09
C TRP A 488 5.46 -15.65 -11.36
N ARG A 489 6.66 -15.88 -11.94
CA ARG A 489 7.16 -17.24 -12.17
C ARG A 489 7.35 -18.01 -10.87
N SER A 490 7.84 -17.37 -9.80
CA SER A 490 8.08 -18.01 -8.51
C SER A 490 6.81 -18.34 -7.74
N THR A 491 5.70 -17.64 -8.07
CA THR A 491 4.37 -17.81 -7.46
C THR A 491 3.38 -18.57 -8.35
N ARG A 492 3.82 -19.14 -9.50
CA ARG A 492 2.95 -19.91 -10.41
C ARG A 492 2.52 -21.23 -9.83
N SER A 493 3.31 -21.83 -8.96
CA SER A 493 3.00 -23.09 -8.30
C SER A 493 3.56 -23.12 -6.89
N LEU A 494 2.78 -23.65 -5.98
CA LEU A 494 3.21 -23.96 -4.63
C LEU A 494 4.13 -25.19 -4.68
N ARG A 495 5.25 -25.13 -3.95
CA ARG A 495 6.17 -26.25 -3.82
C ARG A 495 5.93 -26.93 -2.46
N PRO A 496 5.30 -28.12 -2.42
CA PRO A 496 4.95 -28.77 -1.16
C PRO A 496 6.14 -28.99 -0.23
N ALA A 497 7.34 -29.24 -0.75
CA ALA A 497 8.56 -29.42 0.04
C ALA A 497 8.98 -28.18 0.84
N GLU A 498 8.50 -26.99 0.48
CA GLU A 498 8.75 -25.75 1.24
C GLU A 498 7.76 -25.57 2.41
N TYR A 499 6.75 -26.46 2.55
CA TYR A 499 5.65 -26.33 3.50
C TYR A 499 5.52 -27.51 4.44
N ARG A 500 5.03 -27.23 5.64
CA ARG A 500 4.54 -28.21 6.61
C ARG A 500 3.03 -28.30 6.49
N PHE A 501 2.49 -29.51 6.49
CA PHE A 501 1.06 -29.76 6.45
C PHE A 501 0.57 -30.28 7.80
N PHE A 502 -0.59 -29.81 8.25
CA PHE A 502 -1.17 -30.11 9.55
C PHE A 502 -2.53 -30.80 9.39
N GLY A 503 -2.90 -31.67 10.33
CA GLY A 503 -4.21 -32.32 10.36
C GLY A 503 -4.44 -33.23 9.13
N VAL A 504 -3.38 -33.90 8.64
CA VAL A 504 -3.49 -34.85 7.51
C VAL A 504 -4.26 -36.08 7.97
N GLY A 505 -5.39 -36.38 7.34
CA GLY A 505 -6.21 -37.54 7.61
C GLY A 505 -5.46 -38.87 7.36
N THR A 506 -5.83 -39.93 8.08
CA THR A 506 -5.16 -41.25 8.04
C THR A 506 -5.36 -42.03 6.72
N GLY A 507 -5.99 -41.45 5.72
CA GLY A 507 -6.47 -42.10 4.50
C GLY A 507 -5.62 -41.86 3.25
N SER A 508 -4.33 -42.12 3.23
CA SER A 508 -3.60 -42.51 2.01
C SER A 508 -2.12 -42.77 2.33
N ARG A 509 -1.72 -44.04 2.22
CA ARG A 509 -0.32 -44.47 2.40
C ARG A 509 0.62 -44.02 1.25
N ALA A 510 0.10 -43.52 0.14
CA ALA A 510 0.87 -43.17 -1.05
C ALA A 510 1.60 -41.83 -0.96
N ASP A 511 1.08 -40.86 -0.14
CA ASP A 511 1.61 -39.49 -0.13
C ASP A 511 2.49 -39.17 1.11
N ARG A 512 2.70 -40.09 2.04
CA ARG A 512 3.50 -39.87 3.26
C ARG A 512 4.99 -39.58 2.99
N ARG A 513 5.53 -39.96 1.81
CA ARG A 513 6.94 -39.70 1.47
C ARG A 513 7.22 -38.27 1.07
N ALA A 514 6.20 -37.48 0.67
CA ALA A 514 6.35 -36.06 0.34
C ALA A 514 6.18 -35.13 1.53
N VAL A 515 5.67 -35.65 2.69
CA VAL A 515 5.33 -34.87 3.89
C VAL A 515 6.48 -34.91 4.93
N THR A 516 7.42 -35.84 4.81
CA THR A 516 8.52 -36.05 5.78
C THR A 516 9.92 -35.85 5.20
N ALA A 517 10.05 -35.43 3.96
CA ALA A 517 11.29 -34.98 3.32
C ALA A 517 11.27 -33.46 3.19
#